data_1c1d5292c3cbbf5276bb64d7537ebd2c
#
_entry.id   1c1d5292c3cbbf5276bb64d7537ebd2c
#
_cell.length_a   1.000
_cell.length_b   1.000
_cell.length_c   1.000
_cell.angle_alpha   90.00
_cell.angle_beta   90.00
_cell.angle_gamma   90.00
#
_symmetry.space_group_name_H-M   'P 1'
#
loop_
_entity.id
_entity.type
_entity.pdbx_description
1 polymer ?
#
loop_
_entity_poly.entity_id
_entity_poly.type
_entity_poly.pdbx_seq_one_letter_code
_entity_poly.pdbx_strand_id
1 'polypeptide(L)' 'MQKNTKTYYAELRRKLKEKGFDTSRTQTYDGMLRVWDGIRMLGDIGPQGEFYCNSNDLADPHRKEQIETIMQCIEEVNRS' A
#
# COMPACT_ATOMS: atom_id res chain seq x y z
N MET A 1 6.65 -19.14 6.09
CA MET A 1 5.57 -19.57 5.19
C MET A 1 5.01 -18.37 4.45
N GLN A 2 4.86 -18.50 3.17
CA GLN A 2 4.37 -17.39 2.35
C GLN A 2 2.85 -17.31 2.43
N LYS A 3 2.34 -16.12 2.73
CA LYS A 3 0.89 -15.90 2.76
C LYS A 3 0.36 -15.86 1.33
N ASN A 4 -0.87 -16.32 1.10
CA ASN A 4 -1.46 -16.14 -0.21
C ASN A 4 -1.81 -14.67 -0.41
N THR A 5 -1.95 -14.26 -1.65
CA THR A 5 -2.16 -12.85 -2.00
C THR A 5 -3.40 -12.27 -1.34
N LYS A 6 -4.48 -13.03 -1.28
CA LYS A 6 -5.74 -12.56 -0.69
C LYS A 6 -5.57 -12.25 0.80
N THR A 7 -4.92 -13.13 1.54
CA THR A 7 -4.68 -12.95 2.98
C THR A 7 -3.73 -11.78 3.20
N TYR A 8 -2.68 -11.69 2.40
CA TYR A 8 -1.70 -10.63 2.49
C TYR A 8 -2.34 -9.26 2.30
N TYR A 9 -3.17 -9.12 1.26
CA TYR A 9 -3.84 -7.86 0.99
C TYR A 9 -4.88 -7.52 2.07
N ALA A 10 -5.54 -8.53 2.64
CA ALA A 10 -6.50 -8.28 3.73
C ALA A 10 -5.81 -7.69 4.96
N GLU A 11 -4.63 -8.21 5.30
CA GLU A 11 -3.86 -7.67 6.42
C GLU A 11 -3.36 -6.26 6.14
N LEU A 12 -2.88 -6.01 4.92
CA LEU A 12 -2.45 -4.68 4.53
C LEU A 12 -3.59 -3.67 4.59
N ARG A 13 -4.76 -4.04 4.08
CA ARG A 13 -5.92 -3.16 4.10
C ARG A 13 -6.29 -2.76 5.51
N ARG A 14 -6.27 -3.71 6.43
CA ARG A 14 -6.58 -3.43 7.83
C ARG A 14 -5.58 -2.46 8.44
N LYS A 15 -4.29 -2.71 8.25
CA LYS A 15 -3.25 -1.83 8.79
C LYS A 15 -3.31 -0.43 8.18
N LEU A 16 -3.50 -0.35 6.88
CA LEU A 16 -3.58 0.94 6.19
C LEU A 16 -4.80 1.72 6.64
N LYS A 17 -5.93 1.05 6.86
CA LYS A 17 -7.12 1.72 7.35
C LYS A 17 -6.90 2.30 8.74
N GLU A 18 -6.17 1.60 9.59
CA GLU A 18 -5.82 2.11 10.91
C GLU A 18 -5.02 3.40 10.83
N LYS A 19 -4.27 3.59 9.74
CA LYS A 19 -3.48 4.80 9.51
C LYS A 19 -4.23 5.86 8.73
N GLY A 20 -5.50 5.61 8.39
CA GLY A 20 -6.33 6.58 7.70
C GLY A 20 -6.32 6.49 6.18
N PHE A 21 -5.81 5.39 5.64
CA PHE A 21 -5.76 5.20 4.18
C PHE A 21 -6.85 4.27 3.71
N ASP A 22 -7.42 4.57 2.54
CA ASP A 22 -8.36 3.70 1.86
C ASP A 22 -7.63 2.83 0.85
N THR A 23 -8.22 1.71 0.49
CA THR A 23 -7.61 0.78 -0.47
C THR A 23 -8.65 0.27 -1.45
N SER A 24 -8.17 -0.11 -2.64
CA SER A 24 -8.98 -0.78 -3.66
C SER A 24 -8.10 -1.75 -4.42
N ARG A 25 -8.72 -2.73 -5.10
CA ARG A 25 -7.98 -3.66 -5.95
C ARG A 25 -7.99 -3.13 -7.37
N THR A 26 -6.83 -3.13 -8.01
CA THR A 26 -6.77 -2.79 -9.43
C THR A 26 -7.24 -3.98 -10.23
N GLN A 27 -7.77 -3.73 -11.43
CA GLN A 27 -8.21 -4.79 -12.33
C GLN A 27 -7.14 -5.17 -13.33
N THR A 28 -5.98 -4.50 -13.26
CA THR A 28 -4.85 -4.75 -14.13
C THR A 28 -3.68 -5.28 -13.31
N TYR A 29 -2.72 -5.90 -13.95
CA TYR A 29 -1.47 -6.36 -13.34
C TYR A 29 -1.72 -7.18 -12.08
N ASP A 30 -2.46 -8.27 -12.23
CA ASP A 30 -2.71 -9.24 -11.16
C ASP A 30 -3.42 -8.67 -9.94
N GLY A 31 -4.11 -7.54 -10.12
CA GLY A 31 -4.92 -6.99 -9.05
C GLY A 31 -4.12 -6.46 -7.88
N MET A 32 -3.21 -5.54 -8.15
CA MET A 32 -2.44 -4.89 -7.09
C MET A 32 -3.36 -4.13 -6.14
N LEU A 33 -2.88 -3.91 -4.92
CA LEU A 33 -3.63 -3.16 -3.92
C LEU A 33 -3.29 -1.68 -4.05
N ARG A 34 -4.28 -0.88 -4.43
CA ARG A 34 -4.10 0.57 -4.60
C ARG A 34 -4.44 1.30 -3.32
N VAL A 35 -3.58 2.23 -2.93
CA VAL A 35 -3.72 2.99 -1.68
C VAL A 35 -4.15 4.41 -1.99
N TRP A 36 -5.13 4.90 -1.25
CA TRP A 36 -5.73 6.22 -1.46
C TRP A 36 -5.68 7.07 -0.20
N ASP A 37 -5.51 8.37 -0.38
CA ASP A 37 -5.77 9.37 0.64
C ASP A 37 -6.98 10.18 0.15
N GLY A 38 -8.18 9.80 0.60
CA GLY A 38 -9.40 10.37 0.07
C GLY A 38 -9.56 10.05 -1.41
N ILE A 39 -9.56 11.07 -2.26
CA ILE A 39 -9.68 10.89 -3.71
C ILE A 39 -8.32 10.82 -4.41
N ARG A 40 -7.24 10.93 -3.64
CA ARG A 40 -5.90 10.99 -4.21
C ARG A 40 -5.21 9.65 -4.11
N MET A 41 -4.74 9.14 -5.25
CA MET A 41 -4.01 7.89 -5.29
C MET A 41 -2.57 8.10 -4.85
N LEU A 42 -2.10 7.25 -3.93
CA LEU A 42 -0.74 7.33 -3.43
C LEU A 42 0.20 6.33 -4.09
N GLY A 43 -0.29 5.16 -4.43
CA GLY A 43 0.52 4.15 -5.08
C GLY A 43 -0.14 2.78 -5.06
N ASP A 44 0.55 1.78 -5.60
CA ASP A 44 0.08 0.42 -5.70
C ASP A 44 1.05 -0.54 -5.01
N ILE A 45 0.49 -1.52 -4.29
CA ILE A 45 1.29 -2.54 -3.60
C ILE A 45 1.11 -3.86 -4.33
N GLY A 46 2.22 -4.48 -4.73
CA GLY A 46 2.21 -5.77 -5.39
C GLY A 46 2.14 -6.93 -4.41
N PRO A 47 1.95 -8.17 -4.91
CA PRO A 47 1.74 -9.34 -4.07
C PRO A 47 2.96 -9.76 -3.25
N GLN A 48 4.13 -9.21 -3.55
CA GLN A 48 5.35 -9.49 -2.79
C GLN A 48 5.79 -8.30 -1.95
N GLY A 49 4.94 -7.30 -1.82
CA GLY A 49 5.25 -6.13 -1.02
C GLY A 49 5.95 -5.01 -1.77
N GLU A 50 6.04 -5.11 -3.10
CA GLU A 50 6.60 -4.02 -3.91
C GLU A 50 5.64 -2.83 -3.85
N PHE A 51 6.21 -1.64 -3.78
CA PHE A 51 5.39 -0.42 -3.78
C PHE A 51 5.77 0.46 -4.96
N TYR A 52 4.77 0.84 -5.73
CA TYR A 52 4.95 1.66 -6.92
C TYR A 52 4.23 3.00 -6.71
N CYS A 53 4.98 4.09 -6.75
CA CYS A 53 4.40 5.42 -6.59
C CYS A 53 5.00 6.37 -7.63
N ASN A 54 4.36 7.53 -7.77
CA ASN A 54 4.87 8.58 -8.65
C ASN A 54 6.07 9.25 -7.98
N SER A 55 7.17 9.42 -8.72
CA SER A 55 8.37 10.05 -8.17
C SER A 55 8.13 11.49 -7.70
N ASN A 56 7.16 12.18 -8.31
CA ASN A 56 6.80 13.53 -7.89
C ASN A 56 6.25 13.58 -6.46
N ASP A 57 5.63 12.50 -6.00
CA ASP A 57 5.11 12.43 -4.65
C ASP A 57 6.23 12.39 -3.61
N LEU A 58 7.40 11.89 -3.98
CA LEU A 58 8.55 11.84 -3.08
C LEU A 58 9.19 13.22 -2.89
N ALA A 59 8.89 14.17 -3.77
CA ALA A 59 9.41 15.53 -3.66
C ALA A 59 8.59 16.39 -2.69
N ASP A 60 7.36 15.97 -2.37
CA ASP A 60 6.48 16.67 -1.42
C ASP A 60 6.68 16.05 -0.03
N PRO A 61 7.12 16.82 0.98
CA PRO A 61 7.37 16.27 2.31
C PRO A 61 6.17 15.56 2.94
N HIS A 62 4.97 16.09 2.75
CA HIS A 62 3.76 15.47 3.28
C HIS A 62 3.47 14.13 2.60
N ARG A 63 3.61 14.09 1.29
CA ARG A 63 3.43 12.86 0.52
C ARG A 63 4.48 11.82 0.85
N LYS A 64 5.72 12.26 0.98
CA LYS A 64 6.81 11.39 1.35
C LYS A 64 6.55 10.73 2.70
N GLU A 65 6.04 11.48 3.67
CA GLU A 65 5.70 10.95 4.97
C GLU A 65 4.61 9.89 4.88
N GLN A 66 3.58 10.14 4.06
CA GLN A 66 2.51 9.17 3.85
C GLN A 66 3.04 7.88 3.22
N ILE A 67 3.91 8.01 2.22
CA ILE A 67 4.52 6.87 1.55
C ILE A 67 5.38 6.07 2.52
N GLU A 68 6.13 6.73 3.38
CA GLU A 68 6.93 6.06 4.39
C GLU A 68 6.05 5.26 5.36
N THR A 69 4.90 5.81 5.75
CA THR A 69 3.95 5.11 6.59
C THR A 69 3.41 3.86 5.90
N ILE A 70 3.09 3.97 4.62
CA ILE A 70 2.61 2.84 3.82
C ILE A 70 3.68 1.75 3.75
N MET A 71 4.92 2.13 3.48
CA MET A 71 6.02 1.17 3.39
C MET A 71 6.26 0.49 4.73
N GLN A 72 6.09 1.20 5.83
CA GLN A 72 6.20 0.63 7.16
C GLN A 72 5.11 -0.42 7.40
N CYS A 73 3.89 -0.15 6.96
CA CYS A 73 2.79 -1.12 7.06
C CYS A 73 3.11 -2.39 6.26
N ILE A 74 3.68 -2.24 5.07
CA ILE A 74 4.09 -3.37 4.25
C ILE A 74 5.13 -4.21 5.01
N GLU A 75 6.12 -3.57 5.59
CA GLU A 75 7.17 -4.25 6.32
C GLU A 75 6.61 -5.00 7.52
N GLU A 76 5.71 -4.40 8.26
CA GLU A 76 5.10 -5.05 9.43
C GLU A 76 4.32 -6.30 9.04
N VAL A 77 3.56 -6.25 7.94
CA VAL A 77 2.81 -7.41 7.46
C VAL A 77 3.76 -8.49 6.98
N ASN A 78 4.85 -8.12 6.33
CA ASN A 78 5.83 -9.09 5.83
C ASN A 78 6.54 -9.83 6.97
N ARG A 79 6.64 -9.21 8.14
CA ARG A 79 7.29 -9.83 9.30
C ARG A 79 6.37 -10.77 10.07
N SER A 80 5.08 -10.61 9.93
CA SER A 80 4.12 -11.36 10.76
C SER A 80 3.80 -12.74 10.23
#